data_11e2af32ac5d0f31409fe26e2eab4fbd
#
_entry.id   11e2af32ac5d0f31409fe26e2eab4fbd
#
_cell.length_a   1.000
_cell.length_b   1.000
_cell.length_c   1.000
_cell.angle_alpha   90.00
_cell.angle_beta   90.00
_cell.angle_gamma   90.00
#
_symmetry.space_group_name_H-M   'P 1'
#
loop_
_entity.id
_entity.type
_entity.pdbx_description
1 polymer ?
#
loop_
_entity_poly.entity_id
_entity_poly.type
_entity_poly.pdbx_seq_one_letter_code
_entity_poly.pdbx_strand_id
1 'polypeptide(L)'
;LGFNICAADDHDTAVFHRTSSIKSIIRLRQGNPGKLPRPEKNFEEKLNESQRQIVSQMSKCSAVGDAENVEAAISEFLQATSADEIIFNCSIFDHEARLRSYEITSQVMNGIRREGSKNHQEEALSVYS
;
A
#
# COMPACT_ATOMS: atom_id res chain seq x y z
N LEU A 1 8.48 9.64 4.10
CA LEU A 1 8.65 8.26 3.68
C LEU A 1 7.62 7.85 2.63
N GLY A 2 8.06 7.17 1.59
CA GLY A 2 7.19 6.68 0.54
C GLY A 2 6.55 5.34 0.89
N PHE A 3 5.29 5.18 0.54
CA PHE A 3 4.53 3.96 0.79
C PHE A 3 3.63 3.67 -0.41
N ASN A 4 3.73 2.48 -0.98
CA ASN A 4 2.93 2.09 -2.13
C ASN A 4 1.62 1.45 -1.67
N ILE A 5 0.51 1.95 -2.22
CA ILE A 5 -0.82 1.47 -1.88
C ILE A 5 -1.47 0.86 -3.11
N CYS A 6 -2.08 -0.30 -2.93
CA CYS A 6 -2.97 -0.90 -3.91
C CYS A 6 -4.21 -1.42 -3.17
N ALA A 7 -5.18 -0.55 -2.98
CA ALA A 7 -6.41 -0.85 -2.26
C ALA A 7 -7.58 -1.05 -3.22
N ALA A 8 -8.47 -1.97 -2.90
CA ALA A 8 -9.69 -2.25 -3.65
C ALA A 8 -10.78 -2.71 -2.70
N ASP A 9 -11.99 -2.93 -3.21
CA ASP A 9 -13.11 -3.38 -2.40
C ASP A 9 -12.91 -4.80 -1.84
N ASP A 10 -12.11 -5.62 -2.52
CA ASP A 10 -11.73 -6.95 -2.04
C ASP A 10 -10.24 -7.21 -2.28
N HIS A 11 -9.69 -8.17 -1.54
CA HIS A 11 -8.27 -8.52 -1.59
C HIS A 11 -7.83 -9.02 -2.98
N ASP A 12 -8.61 -9.88 -3.60
CA ASP A 12 -8.25 -10.48 -4.89
C ASP A 12 -8.15 -9.43 -6.00
N THR A 13 -9.08 -8.47 -6.00
CA THR A 13 -9.05 -7.34 -6.94
C THR A 13 -7.80 -6.48 -6.74
N ALA A 14 -7.43 -6.22 -5.51
CA ALA A 14 -6.23 -5.46 -5.19
C ALA A 14 -4.96 -6.20 -5.66
N VAL A 15 -4.87 -7.50 -5.43
CA VAL A 15 -3.75 -8.33 -5.88
C VAL A 15 -3.64 -8.30 -7.40
N PHE A 16 -4.76 -8.37 -8.10
CA PHE A 16 -4.80 -8.26 -9.56
C PHE A 16 -4.21 -6.92 -10.04
N HIS A 17 -4.65 -5.81 -9.47
CA HIS A 17 -4.15 -4.49 -9.86
C HIS A 17 -2.68 -4.29 -9.50
N ARG A 18 -2.20 -4.90 -8.43
CA ARG A 18 -0.79 -4.81 -8.02
C ARG A 18 0.15 -5.43 -9.06
N THR A 19 -0.31 -6.34 -9.90
CA THR A 19 0.54 -6.97 -10.91
C THR A 19 1.14 -5.97 -11.90
N SER A 20 0.44 -4.87 -12.19
CA SER A 20 0.98 -3.77 -13.01
C SER A 20 2.25 -3.17 -12.38
N SER A 21 2.20 -2.91 -11.09
CA SER A 21 3.32 -2.37 -10.32
C SER A 21 4.50 -3.34 -10.29
N ILE A 22 4.22 -4.62 -10.09
CA ILE A 22 5.23 -5.68 -10.10
C ILE A 22 5.93 -5.78 -11.45
N LYS A 23 5.16 -5.79 -12.53
CA LYS A 23 5.71 -5.80 -13.90
C LYS A 23 6.60 -4.58 -14.14
N SER A 24 6.17 -3.40 -13.71
CA SER A 24 6.91 -2.16 -13.88
C SER A 24 8.27 -2.22 -13.18
N ILE A 25 8.31 -2.69 -11.95
CA ILE A 25 9.55 -2.80 -11.17
C ILE A 25 10.49 -3.83 -11.78
N ILE A 26 9.99 -4.96 -12.23
CA ILE A 26 10.79 -5.99 -12.89
C ILE A 26 11.43 -5.42 -14.15
N ARG A 27 10.65 -4.72 -14.98
CA ARG A 27 11.18 -4.07 -16.20
C ARG A 27 12.25 -3.03 -15.89
N LEU A 28 12.04 -2.22 -14.86
CA LEU A 28 13.00 -1.22 -14.43
C LEU A 28 14.34 -1.85 -14.03
N ARG A 29 14.30 -2.94 -13.27
CA ARG A 29 15.50 -3.67 -12.84
C ARG A 29 16.21 -4.39 -13.99
N GLN A 30 15.50 -4.72 -15.05
CA GLN A 30 16.07 -5.29 -16.26
C GLN A 30 16.64 -4.23 -17.22
N GLY A 31 16.58 -2.94 -16.82
CA GLY A 31 17.06 -1.85 -17.65
C GLY A 31 16.12 -1.47 -18.78
N ASN A 32 14.85 -1.82 -18.69
CA ASN A 32 13.87 -1.62 -19.75
C ASN A 32 12.61 -0.91 -19.22
N PRO A 33 12.75 0.32 -18.68
CA PRO A 33 11.62 1.07 -18.16
C PRO A 33 10.65 1.48 -19.26
N GLY A 34 9.37 1.64 -18.90
CA GLY A 34 8.33 2.04 -19.83
C GLY A 34 7.08 2.47 -19.12
N LYS A 35 5.99 2.62 -19.87
CA LYS A 35 4.68 2.94 -19.29
C LYS A 35 4.21 1.82 -18.38
N LEU A 36 3.35 2.16 -17.42
CA LEU A 36 2.75 1.18 -16.52
C LEU A 36 1.99 0.12 -17.33
N PRO A 37 2.36 -1.15 -17.23
CA PRO A 37 1.71 -2.21 -18.01
C PRO A 37 0.33 -2.56 -17.46
N ARG A 38 -0.46 -3.24 -18.27
CA ARG A 38 -1.77 -3.74 -17.85
C ARG A 38 -1.62 -4.83 -16.78
N PRO A 39 -2.56 -4.92 -15.84
CA PRO A 39 -2.53 -5.99 -14.84
C PRO A 39 -2.80 -7.35 -15.49
N GLU A 40 -2.27 -8.40 -14.88
CA GLU A 40 -2.41 -9.76 -15.38
C GLU A 40 -2.81 -10.71 -14.25
N LYS A 41 -3.88 -11.47 -14.46
CA LYS A 41 -4.36 -12.44 -13.49
C LYS A 41 -3.31 -13.55 -13.29
N ASN A 42 -3.06 -13.88 -12.02
CA ASN A 42 -2.10 -14.93 -11.63
C ASN A 42 -0.67 -14.68 -12.09
N PHE A 43 -0.30 -13.41 -12.30
CA PHE A 43 1.05 -13.04 -12.72
C PHE A 43 2.11 -13.45 -11.69
N GLU A 44 1.82 -13.31 -10.39
CA GLU A 44 2.76 -13.65 -9.32
C GLU A 44 3.13 -15.15 -9.31
N GLU A 45 2.25 -16.02 -9.77
CA GLU A 45 2.51 -17.45 -9.87
C GLU A 45 3.56 -17.80 -10.94
N LYS A 46 3.74 -16.91 -11.91
CA LYS A 46 4.70 -17.09 -13.01
C LYS A 46 6.10 -16.60 -12.70
N LEU A 47 6.29 -15.96 -11.53
CA LEU A 47 7.57 -15.36 -11.17
C LEU A 47 8.61 -16.41 -10.81
N ASN A 48 9.86 -16.17 -11.24
CA ASN A 48 11.00 -16.96 -10.80
C ASN A 48 11.44 -16.49 -9.39
N GLU A 49 12.43 -17.16 -8.79
CA GLU A 49 12.90 -16.86 -7.45
C GLU A 49 13.46 -15.44 -7.31
N SER A 50 14.26 -14.98 -8.26
CA SER A 50 14.80 -13.61 -8.28
C SER A 50 13.70 -12.57 -8.30
N GLN A 51 12.68 -12.78 -9.11
CA GLN A 51 11.53 -11.88 -9.23
C GLN A 51 10.70 -11.87 -7.93
N ARG A 52 10.54 -13.03 -7.30
CA ARG A 52 9.85 -13.13 -5.99
C ARG A 52 10.58 -12.36 -4.90
N GLN A 53 11.90 -12.36 -4.91
CA GLN A 53 12.69 -11.57 -3.97
C GLN A 53 12.46 -10.08 -4.16
N ILE A 54 12.35 -9.62 -5.41
CA ILE A 54 12.01 -8.22 -5.74
C ILE A 54 10.66 -7.85 -5.14
N VAL A 55 9.64 -8.69 -5.33
CA VAL A 55 8.30 -8.49 -4.79
C VAL A 55 8.33 -8.47 -3.25
N SER A 56 9.08 -9.34 -2.63
CA SER A 56 9.22 -9.38 -1.18
C SER A 56 9.81 -8.07 -0.61
N GLN A 57 10.84 -7.53 -1.25
CA GLN A 57 11.41 -6.24 -0.86
C GLN A 57 10.44 -5.09 -1.05
N MET A 58 9.71 -5.09 -2.16
CA MET A 58 8.69 -4.12 -2.48
C MET A 58 7.56 -4.11 -1.44
N SER A 59 7.20 -5.28 -0.92
CA SER A 59 6.13 -5.46 0.04
C SER A 59 6.42 -4.84 1.42
N LYS A 60 7.67 -4.58 1.75
CA LYS A 60 8.06 -3.99 3.05
C LYS A 60 7.52 -2.57 3.23
N CYS A 61 7.38 -1.80 2.14
CA CYS A 61 6.87 -0.43 2.16
C CYS A 61 5.65 -0.31 1.26
N SER A 62 4.72 -1.26 1.38
CA SER A 62 3.52 -1.27 0.57
C SER A 62 2.37 -1.98 1.27
N ALA A 63 1.15 -1.67 0.84
CA ALA A 63 -0.06 -2.33 1.29
C ALA A 63 -0.88 -2.76 0.09
N VAL A 64 -1.44 -3.95 0.14
CA VAL A 64 -2.34 -4.47 -0.89
C VAL A 64 -3.53 -5.17 -0.24
N GLY A 65 -4.71 -4.90 -0.74
CA GLY A 65 -5.91 -5.56 -0.27
C GLY A 65 -7.08 -4.63 -0.06
N ASP A 66 -8.03 -5.04 0.77
CA ASP A 66 -9.17 -4.24 1.15
C ASP A 66 -8.81 -3.25 2.27
N ALA A 67 -9.79 -2.50 2.77
CA ALA A 67 -9.58 -1.50 3.80
C ALA A 67 -8.94 -2.07 5.07
N GLU A 68 -9.32 -3.26 5.50
CA GLU A 68 -8.76 -3.91 6.69
C GLU A 68 -7.29 -4.27 6.49
N ASN A 69 -6.94 -4.83 5.33
CA ASN A 69 -5.56 -5.18 4.98
C ASN A 69 -4.68 -3.93 4.94
N VAL A 70 -5.17 -2.86 4.32
CA VAL A 70 -4.45 -1.60 4.18
C VAL A 70 -4.25 -0.95 5.55
N GLU A 71 -5.28 -0.92 6.38
CA GLU A 71 -5.19 -0.37 7.74
C GLU A 71 -4.13 -1.09 8.58
N ALA A 72 -4.14 -2.42 8.56
CA ALA A 72 -3.16 -3.22 9.29
C ALA A 72 -1.73 -2.93 8.82
N ALA A 73 -1.51 -2.87 7.51
CA ALA A 73 -0.20 -2.62 6.93
C ALA A 73 0.31 -1.21 7.24
N ILE A 74 -0.54 -0.19 7.17
CA ILE A 74 -0.17 1.19 7.48
C ILE A 74 0.14 1.32 8.98
N SER A 75 -0.68 0.74 9.85
CA SER A 75 -0.47 0.80 11.30
C SER A 75 0.85 0.14 11.69
N GLU A 76 1.16 -1.01 11.12
CA GLU A 76 2.44 -1.69 11.34
C GLU A 76 3.62 -0.85 10.86
N PHE A 77 3.51 -0.24 9.69
CA PHE A 77 4.55 0.63 9.14
C PHE A 77 4.78 1.86 10.02
N LEU A 78 3.73 2.49 10.52
CA LEU A 78 3.82 3.64 11.42
C LEU A 78 4.49 3.27 12.75
N GLN A 79 4.18 2.11 13.30
CA GLN A 79 4.81 1.62 14.54
C GLN A 79 6.30 1.32 14.32
N ALA A 80 6.65 0.73 13.18
CA ALA A 80 8.03 0.35 12.89
C ALA A 80 8.94 1.55 12.60
N THR A 81 8.40 2.61 11.98
CA THR A 81 9.19 3.76 11.51
C THR A 81 9.03 5.01 12.35
N SER A 82 7.97 5.12 13.14
CA SER A 82 7.59 6.35 13.88
C SER A 82 7.51 7.57 12.96
N ALA A 83 7.07 7.37 11.71
CA ALA A 83 7.02 8.42 10.71
C ALA A 83 5.94 9.46 11.04
N ASP A 84 6.29 10.74 10.94
CA ASP A 84 5.35 11.85 11.10
C ASP A 84 4.56 12.11 9.83
N GLU A 85 5.13 11.76 8.67
CA GLU A 85 4.54 12.00 7.37
C GLU A 85 4.76 10.80 6.44
N ILE A 86 3.71 10.40 5.72
CA ILE A 86 3.77 9.35 4.71
C ILE A 86 3.26 9.89 3.39
N ILE A 87 4.02 9.65 2.32
CA ILE A 87 3.62 9.96 0.95
C ILE A 87 3.13 8.66 0.31
N PHE A 88 1.86 8.62 -0.08
CA PHE A 88 1.28 7.44 -0.71
C PHE A 88 1.41 7.50 -2.23
N ASN A 89 1.92 6.43 -2.81
CA ASN A 89 1.97 6.23 -4.26
C ASN A 89 1.03 5.10 -4.65
N CYS A 90 0.32 5.27 -5.75
CA CYS A 90 -0.60 4.26 -6.27
C CYS A 90 -0.33 4.03 -7.75
N SER A 91 0.20 2.85 -8.08
CA SER A 91 0.52 2.46 -9.45
C SER A 91 -0.49 1.44 -9.96
N ILE A 92 -1.71 1.89 -10.22
CA ILE A 92 -2.79 1.09 -10.78
C ILE A 92 -3.05 1.55 -12.21
N PHE A 93 -3.13 0.59 -13.14
CA PHE A 93 -3.32 0.86 -14.57
C PHE A 93 -4.68 1.50 -14.85
N ASP A 94 -5.77 0.97 -14.28
CA ASP A 94 -7.11 1.48 -14.47
C ASP A 94 -7.34 2.76 -13.65
N HIS A 95 -7.78 3.84 -14.31
CA HIS A 95 -7.97 5.14 -13.66
C HIS A 95 -9.02 5.11 -12.54
N GLU A 96 -10.16 4.47 -12.78
CA GLU A 96 -11.23 4.39 -11.78
C GLU A 96 -10.79 3.55 -10.56
N ALA A 97 -10.09 2.44 -10.82
CA ALA A 97 -9.53 1.61 -9.74
C ALA A 97 -8.50 2.37 -8.92
N ARG A 98 -7.69 3.21 -9.56
CA ARG A 98 -6.72 4.06 -8.89
C ARG A 98 -7.40 5.11 -7.99
N LEU A 99 -8.44 5.76 -8.48
CA LEU A 99 -9.23 6.70 -7.67
C LEU A 99 -9.87 6.00 -6.47
N ARG A 100 -10.41 4.80 -6.68
CA ARG A 100 -10.99 4.00 -5.60
C ARG A 100 -9.95 3.62 -4.56
N SER A 101 -8.73 3.27 -4.98
CA SER A 101 -7.63 2.97 -4.08
C SER A 101 -7.29 4.17 -3.18
N TYR A 102 -7.19 5.37 -3.75
CA TYR A 102 -6.95 6.59 -2.97
C TYR A 102 -8.10 6.90 -2.01
N GLU A 103 -9.35 6.67 -2.43
CA GLU A 103 -10.53 6.87 -1.59
C GLU A 103 -10.50 5.96 -0.36
N ILE A 104 -10.22 4.67 -0.56
CA ILE A 104 -10.10 3.69 0.53
C ILE A 104 -8.97 4.08 1.47
N THR A 105 -7.82 4.44 0.94
CA THR A 105 -6.65 4.87 1.72
C THR A 105 -6.97 6.11 2.56
N SER A 106 -7.67 7.08 1.98
CA SER A 106 -8.10 8.29 2.68
C SER A 106 -9.02 7.96 3.86
N GLN A 107 -9.98 7.07 3.67
CA GLN A 107 -10.88 6.64 4.74
C GLN A 107 -10.13 5.93 5.86
N VAL A 108 -9.20 5.06 5.51
CA VAL A 108 -8.34 4.35 6.47
C VAL A 108 -7.51 5.35 7.28
N MET A 109 -6.87 6.32 6.62
CA MET A 109 -6.04 7.32 7.29
C MET A 109 -6.85 8.21 8.22
N ASN A 110 -8.07 8.58 7.84
CA ASN A 110 -8.96 9.34 8.72
C ASN A 110 -9.30 8.55 10.00
N GLY A 111 -9.53 7.24 9.89
CA GLY A 111 -9.74 6.36 11.03
C GLY A 111 -8.53 6.30 11.96
N ILE A 112 -7.35 6.14 11.40
CA ILE A 112 -6.08 6.09 12.15
C ILE A 112 -5.82 7.42 12.88
N ARG A 113 -6.04 8.56 12.21
CA ARG A 113 -5.87 9.89 12.82
C ARG A 113 -6.83 10.13 13.97
N ARG A 114 -8.08 9.67 13.86
CA ARG A 114 -9.07 9.79 14.94
C ARG A 114 -8.65 9.00 16.17
N GLU A 115 -8.15 7.78 15.99
CA GLU A 115 -7.64 6.94 17.08
C GLU A 115 -6.41 7.59 17.73
N GLY A 116 -5.48 8.11 16.94
CA GLY A 116 -4.30 8.83 17.43
C GLY A 116 -4.68 10.06 18.24
N SER A 117 -5.66 10.85 17.79
CA SER A 117 -6.15 12.02 18.52
C SER A 117 -6.79 11.64 19.85
N LYS A 118 -7.58 10.56 19.90
CA LYS A 118 -8.18 10.06 21.14
C LYS A 118 -7.11 9.63 22.13
N ASN A 119 -6.11 8.90 21.68
CA ASN A 119 -5.01 8.44 22.54
C ASN A 119 -4.23 9.62 23.12
N HIS A 120 -3.96 10.66 22.32
CA HIS A 120 -3.30 11.88 22.80
C HIS A 120 -4.15 12.63 23.84
N GLN A 121 -5.45 12.71 23.64
CA GLN A 121 -6.36 13.34 24.60
C GLN A 121 -6.42 12.56 25.91
N GLU A 122 -6.47 11.23 25.85
CA GLU A 122 -6.46 10.37 27.03
C GLU A 122 -5.16 10.50 27.82
N GLU A 123 -4.02 10.52 27.14
CA GLU A 123 -2.72 10.75 27.77
C GLU A 123 -2.62 12.12 28.43
N ALA A 124 -3.09 13.18 27.77
CA ALA A 124 -3.11 14.53 28.32
C ALA A 124 -3.99 14.62 29.56
N LEU A 125 -5.17 14.00 29.54
CA LEU A 125 -6.07 13.94 30.69
C LEU A 125 -5.44 13.16 31.85
N SER A 126 -4.73 12.07 31.56
CA SER A 126 -4.01 11.28 32.55
C SER A 126 -2.92 12.10 33.27
N VAL A 127 -2.20 12.94 32.53
CA VAL A 127 -1.13 13.78 33.08
C VAL A 127 -1.67 14.88 34.01
N TYR A 128 -2.87 15.42 33.72
CA TYR A 128 -3.47 16.51 34.49
C TYR A 128 -4.44 16.06 35.59
N SER A 129 -4.73 14.79 35.64
CA SER A 129 -5.58 14.20 36.65
C SER A 129 -4.79 13.51 37.75
#